data_2b41a9931dab1e9f3a6b0e9136f6a2aa
#
_entry.id   2b41a9931dab1e9f3a6b0e9136f6a2aa
#
_cell.length_a   1.000
_cell.length_b   1.000
_cell.length_c   1.000
_cell.angle_alpha   90.00
_cell.angle_beta   90.00
_cell.angle_gamma   90.00
#
_symmetry.space_group_name_H-M   'P 1'
#
loop_
_entity.id
_entity.type
_entity.pdbx_description
1 polymer ?
#
loop_
_entity_poly.entity_id
_entity_poly.type
_entity_poly.pdbx_seq_one_letter_code
_entity_poly.pdbx_strand_id
1 'polypeptide(L)'
;MKLDNLSPIKKGKVRDLYQLGENILVVSSDRISAFDVNSVTEIEGKGRSLNSLSAWWFKKTGNVFPNHFLEVLNSSKMLVKKAERIDVEWVMRGYLYGSMQRDYAKGNRELYGYKLPNGLSLAEKLPEVMLTPTTKADVGHDMPLTKRQAIDAGLLTQEEWKTLEEASFKLYDSYARIANEKEIIIPDFKLEFGRYNKGLIQIDEAPTHDSARMWVKAHYQVGKRQEAWCLDKEFYRQFLIDSGTDPNNPPNPLPEIPRLCVAEIQKRLAAVEVFTDNKSIDSLQLRSLEDVEKELAIKR
;
A
#
# COMPACT_ATOMS: atom_id res chain seq x y z
N MET A 1 -18.09 -18.92 9.02
CA MET A 1 -17.44 -19.26 10.30
C MET A 1 -17.60 -18.05 11.22
N LYS A 2 -18.18 -18.23 12.42
CA LYS A 2 -18.26 -17.19 13.44
C LYS A 2 -16.89 -17.11 14.14
N LEU A 3 -16.38 -15.89 14.30
CA LEU A 3 -15.09 -15.63 14.98
C LEU A 3 -15.26 -15.46 16.50
N ASP A 4 -16.48 -15.62 17.02
CA ASP A 4 -16.91 -15.23 18.36
C ASP A 4 -16.09 -15.86 19.50
N ASN A 5 -15.27 -16.89 19.18
CA ASN A 5 -14.42 -17.59 20.15
C ASN A 5 -12.91 -17.54 19.82
N LEU A 6 -12.48 -16.75 18.81
CA LEU A 6 -11.07 -16.66 18.44
C LEU A 6 -10.51 -15.29 18.83
N SER A 7 -9.46 -15.28 19.64
CA SER A 7 -8.67 -14.07 19.83
C SER A 7 -7.69 -13.89 18.69
N PRO A 8 -7.50 -12.66 18.17
CA PRO A 8 -6.51 -12.41 17.14
C PRO A 8 -5.10 -12.61 17.71
N ILE A 9 -4.24 -13.28 16.94
CA ILE A 9 -2.81 -13.41 17.26
C ILE A 9 -2.06 -12.10 17.00
N LYS A 10 -2.60 -11.23 16.12
CA LYS A 10 -2.11 -9.87 15.87
C LYS A 10 -3.27 -8.98 15.44
N LYS A 11 -3.41 -7.81 16.06
CA LYS A 11 -4.29 -6.73 15.60
C LYS A 11 -3.46 -5.69 14.86
N GLY A 12 -3.75 -5.50 13.58
CA GLY A 12 -3.16 -4.44 12.78
C GLY A 12 -4.05 -3.20 12.72
N LYS A 13 -3.59 -2.17 12.02
CA LYS A 13 -4.37 -0.93 11.82
C LYS A 13 -5.66 -1.20 11.06
N VAL A 14 -5.62 -2.05 10.04
CA VAL A 14 -6.74 -2.34 9.15
C VAL A 14 -7.03 -3.83 8.95
N ARG A 15 -6.15 -4.72 9.43
CA ARG A 15 -6.29 -6.18 9.32
C ARG A 15 -5.97 -6.86 10.65
N ASP A 16 -6.74 -7.86 10.98
CA ASP A 16 -6.53 -8.71 12.14
C ASP A 16 -6.19 -10.12 11.69
N LEU A 17 -5.23 -10.75 12.37
CA LEU A 17 -4.75 -12.09 12.04
C LEU A 17 -5.21 -13.09 13.12
N TYR A 18 -5.72 -14.23 12.69
CA TYR A 18 -6.17 -15.29 13.57
C TYR A 18 -5.51 -16.61 13.18
N GLN A 19 -5.12 -17.43 14.16
CA GLN A 19 -4.65 -18.79 13.88
C GLN A 19 -5.84 -19.68 13.50
N LEU A 20 -5.74 -20.38 12.38
CA LEU A 20 -6.75 -21.33 11.94
C LEU A 20 -6.07 -22.64 11.48
N GLY A 21 -5.94 -23.60 12.40
CA GLY A 21 -5.14 -24.79 12.18
C GLY A 21 -3.69 -24.42 11.92
N GLU A 22 -3.11 -24.93 10.83
CA GLU A 22 -1.74 -24.61 10.39
C GLU A 22 -1.65 -23.31 9.57
N ASN A 23 -2.77 -22.66 9.31
CA ASN A 23 -2.87 -21.49 8.46
C ASN A 23 -3.22 -20.23 9.28
N ILE A 24 -3.21 -19.10 8.61
CA ILE A 24 -3.65 -17.81 9.15
C ILE A 24 -4.92 -17.37 8.43
N LEU A 25 -5.91 -16.96 9.21
CA LEU A 25 -7.06 -16.23 8.72
C LEU A 25 -6.76 -14.74 8.81
N VAL A 26 -6.74 -14.07 7.68
CA VAL A 26 -6.64 -12.61 7.57
C VAL A 26 -8.03 -12.03 7.48
N VAL A 27 -8.35 -11.10 8.38
CA VAL A 27 -9.63 -10.38 8.41
C VAL A 27 -9.37 -8.91 8.16
N SER A 28 -9.76 -8.43 6.99
CA SER A 28 -9.70 -7.02 6.63
C SER A 28 -10.90 -6.29 7.22
N SER A 29 -10.67 -5.15 7.85
CA SER A 29 -11.70 -4.34 8.50
C SER A 29 -11.97 -3.06 7.72
N ASP A 30 -13.06 -2.40 8.08
CA ASP A 30 -13.46 -1.10 7.52
C ASP A 30 -12.75 0.08 8.20
N ARG A 31 -11.85 -0.19 9.16
CA ARG A 31 -11.00 0.84 9.80
C ARG A 31 -10.15 1.56 8.75
N ILE A 32 -10.04 2.87 8.89
CA ILE A 32 -9.13 3.69 8.08
C ILE A 32 -8.10 4.38 8.98
N SER A 33 -6.87 4.46 8.51
CA SER A 33 -5.77 5.08 9.25
C SER A 33 -4.98 6.04 8.38
N ALA A 34 -4.44 7.08 9.00
CA ALA A 34 -3.43 7.96 8.43
C ALA A 34 -2.41 8.30 9.53
N PHE A 35 -1.15 8.60 9.15
CA PHE A 35 -0.09 8.99 10.10
C PHE A 35 0.05 8.03 11.28
N ASP A 36 -0.11 6.71 11.01
CA ASP A 36 -0.06 5.62 11.98
C ASP A 36 -1.18 5.59 13.05
N VAL A 37 -2.21 6.43 12.90
CA VAL A 37 -3.36 6.53 13.80
C VAL A 37 -4.66 6.15 13.07
N ASN A 38 -5.55 5.43 13.75
CA ASN A 38 -6.88 5.12 13.23
C ASN A 38 -7.84 6.30 13.39
N SER A 39 -8.75 6.47 12.43
CA SER A 39 -9.91 7.35 12.56
C SER A 39 -10.97 6.74 13.47
N VAL A 40 -11.81 7.58 14.07
CA VAL A 40 -13.06 7.15 14.72
C VAL A 40 -14.11 6.67 13.72
N THR A 41 -13.99 7.11 12.45
CA THR A 41 -14.88 6.71 11.36
C THR A 41 -14.38 5.44 10.70
N GLU A 42 -15.25 4.47 10.52
CA GLU A 42 -15.01 3.32 9.64
C GLU A 42 -15.60 3.60 8.24
N ILE A 43 -14.96 3.07 7.21
CA ILE A 43 -15.40 3.22 5.82
C ILE A 43 -16.03 1.91 5.36
N GLU A 44 -17.35 1.87 5.33
CA GLU A 44 -18.09 0.67 4.91
C GLU A 44 -17.62 0.15 3.55
N GLY A 45 -17.30 -1.14 3.52
CA GLY A 45 -16.81 -1.83 2.34
C GLY A 45 -15.30 -1.77 2.10
N LYS A 46 -14.54 -1.03 2.93
CA LYS A 46 -13.08 -0.94 2.81
C LYS A 46 -12.41 -2.30 2.98
N GLY A 47 -12.77 -3.04 4.02
CA GLY A 47 -12.23 -4.37 4.26
C GLY A 47 -12.50 -5.32 3.10
N ARG A 48 -13.70 -5.26 2.51
CA ARG A 48 -14.04 -6.03 1.32
C ARG A 48 -13.17 -5.65 0.12
N SER A 49 -12.99 -4.37 -0.14
CA SER A 49 -12.16 -3.89 -1.25
C SER A 49 -10.71 -4.35 -1.10
N LEU A 50 -10.10 -4.15 0.08
CA LEU A 50 -8.72 -4.57 0.36
C LEU A 50 -8.54 -6.09 0.18
N ASN A 51 -9.46 -6.89 0.73
CA ASN A 51 -9.40 -8.35 0.66
C ASN A 51 -9.53 -8.84 -0.79
N SER A 52 -10.52 -8.32 -1.53
CA SER A 52 -10.78 -8.72 -2.92
C SER A 52 -9.63 -8.34 -3.85
N LEU A 53 -9.10 -7.11 -3.72
CA LEU A 53 -7.99 -6.63 -4.56
C LEU A 53 -6.71 -7.42 -4.27
N SER A 54 -6.38 -7.65 -2.99
CA SER A 54 -5.20 -8.43 -2.61
C SER A 54 -5.29 -9.88 -3.11
N ALA A 55 -6.45 -10.54 -2.93
CA ALA A 55 -6.67 -11.90 -3.42
C ALA A 55 -6.61 -11.99 -4.95
N TRP A 56 -7.13 -11.01 -5.66
CA TRP A 56 -7.06 -10.93 -7.11
C TRP A 56 -5.62 -10.82 -7.59
N TRP A 57 -4.82 -9.96 -6.98
CA TRP A 57 -3.40 -9.81 -7.30
C TRP A 57 -2.62 -11.10 -7.04
N PHE A 58 -2.79 -11.73 -5.88
CA PHE A 58 -2.10 -12.99 -5.56
C PHE A 58 -2.38 -14.09 -6.58
N LYS A 59 -3.63 -14.18 -7.08
CA LYS A 59 -3.99 -15.10 -8.16
C LYS A 59 -3.32 -14.74 -9.49
N LYS A 60 -3.26 -13.45 -9.82
CA LYS A 60 -2.69 -12.96 -11.09
C LYS A 60 -1.17 -13.08 -11.16
N THR A 61 -0.48 -12.95 -10.03
CA THR A 61 0.98 -12.93 -9.97
C THR A 61 1.60 -14.15 -9.30
N GLY A 62 0.82 -15.16 -8.98
CA GLY A 62 1.30 -16.40 -8.37
C GLY A 62 2.28 -17.20 -9.23
N ASN A 63 2.28 -16.99 -10.54
CA ASN A 63 3.26 -17.54 -11.48
C ASN A 63 4.53 -16.67 -11.61
N VAL A 64 4.52 -15.43 -11.12
CA VAL A 64 5.68 -14.53 -11.10
C VAL A 64 6.53 -14.83 -9.88
N PHE A 65 5.90 -14.91 -8.71
CA PHE A 65 6.53 -15.33 -7.48
C PHE A 65 5.50 -16.03 -6.56
N PRO A 66 5.88 -17.10 -5.84
CA PRO A 66 5.00 -17.78 -4.90
C PRO A 66 4.47 -16.83 -3.82
N ASN A 67 3.23 -17.04 -3.39
CA ASN A 67 2.64 -16.24 -2.32
C ASN A 67 1.87 -17.10 -1.31
N HIS A 68 1.45 -16.46 -0.23
CA HIS A 68 0.79 -17.14 0.88
C HIS A 68 -0.71 -17.40 0.68
N PHE A 69 -1.33 -16.85 -0.35
CA PHE A 69 -2.77 -16.95 -0.58
C PHE A 69 -3.21 -18.41 -0.77
N LEU A 70 -4.28 -18.81 -0.11
CA LEU A 70 -4.95 -20.09 -0.30
C LEU A 70 -6.34 -19.89 -0.91
N GLU A 71 -7.24 -19.22 -0.17
CA GLU A 71 -8.60 -19.01 -0.63
C GLU A 71 -9.27 -17.80 0.04
N VAL A 72 -10.32 -17.29 -0.60
CA VAL A 72 -11.23 -16.28 -0.03
C VAL A 72 -12.36 -17.01 0.67
N LEU A 73 -12.51 -16.80 2.00
CA LEU A 73 -13.59 -17.43 2.76
C LEU A 73 -14.89 -16.60 2.71
N ASN A 74 -14.76 -15.28 2.65
CA ASN A 74 -15.87 -14.36 2.37
C ASN A 74 -15.33 -13.00 1.90
N SER A 75 -16.20 -12.01 1.76
CA SER A 75 -15.85 -10.70 1.18
C SER A 75 -14.67 -9.99 1.87
N SER A 76 -14.47 -10.18 3.18
CA SER A 76 -13.41 -9.49 3.96
C SER A 76 -12.41 -10.44 4.61
N LYS A 77 -12.47 -11.76 4.30
CA LYS A 77 -11.65 -12.77 4.95
C LYS A 77 -10.98 -13.67 3.95
N MET A 78 -9.67 -13.88 4.09
CA MET A 78 -8.91 -14.85 3.30
C MET A 78 -8.11 -15.78 4.20
N LEU A 79 -7.96 -17.02 3.77
CA LEU A 79 -7.06 -18.00 4.34
C LEU A 79 -5.72 -17.92 3.64
N VAL A 80 -4.64 -17.91 4.42
CA VAL A 80 -3.29 -17.83 3.90
C VAL A 80 -2.37 -18.80 4.63
N LYS A 81 -1.29 -19.21 3.98
CA LYS A 81 -0.22 -20.02 4.58
C LYS A 81 0.42 -19.25 5.74
N LYS A 82 0.72 -19.93 6.84
CA LYS A 82 1.50 -19.38 7.93
C LYS A 82 2.99 -19.45 7.58
N ALA A 83 3.55 -18.34 7.14
CA ALA A 83 4.97 -18.20 6.88
C ALA A 83 5.69 -17.52 8.04
N GLU A 84 6.97 -17.80 8.21
CA GLU A 84 7.87 -17.04 9.08
C GLU A 84 8.20 -15.72 8.40
N ARG A 85 7.74 -14.59 8.98
CA ARG A 85 7.96 -13.25 8.44
C ARG A 85 9.44 -12.88 8.42
N ILE A 86 9.90 -12.28 7.34
CA ILE A 86 11.19 -11.59 7.26
C ILE A 86 10.96 -10.12 7.60
N ASP A 87 11.64 -9.59 8.62
CA ASP A 87 11.42 -8.25 9.16
C ASP A 87 12.06 -7.14 8.30
N VAL A 88 11.75 -7.17 7.02
CA VAL A 88 12.13 -6.17 6.01
C VAL A 88 10.90 -5.77 5.21
N GLU A 89 10.66 -4.49 5.06
CA GLU A 89 9.69 -3.95 4.10
C GLU A 89 10.41 -3.62 2.79
N TRP A 90 9.90 -4.16 1.69
CA TRP A 90 10.46 -4.01 0.34
C TRP A 90 9.64 -2.97 -0.42
N VAL A 91 10.10 -1.71 -0.37
CA VAL A 91 9.39 -0.61 -1.01
C VAL A 91 9.93 -0.41 -2.41
N MET A 92 9.10 -0.67 -3.42
CA MET A 92 9.40 -0.48 -4.83
C MET A 92 8.93 0.90 -5.29
N ARG A 93 9.77 1.62 -6.05
CA ARG A 93 9.45 2.97 -6.52
C ARG A 93 9.82 3.14 -7.99
N GLY A 94 8.84 3.55 -8.80
CA GLY A 94 9.03 3.89 -10.20
C GLY A 94 8.91 5.38 -10.49
N TYR A 95 8.53 6.18 -9.50
CA TYR A 95 8.30 7.63 -9.63
C TYR A 95 8.85 8.39 -8.42
N LEU A 96 9.26 9.64 -8.65
CA LEU A 96 9.74 10.52 -7.58
C LEU A 96 8.56 11.07 -6.77
N TYR A 97 8.20 10.38 -5.69
CA TYR A 97 7.06 10.73 -4.84
C TYR A 97 7.26 10.39 -3.36
N GLY A 98 6.40 10.90 -2.49
CA GLY A 98 6.37 10.57 -1.06
C GLY A 98 7.66 10.93 -0.33
N SER A 99 8.19 10.02 0.50
CA SER A 99 9.42 10.25 1.27
C SER A 99 10.64 10.52 0.39
N MET A 100 10.78 9.76 -0.69
CA MET A 100 11.90 9.95 -1.63
C MET A 100 11.93 11.36 -2.24
N GLN A 101 10.76 11.91 -2.60
CA GLN A 101 10.67 13.27 -3.12
C GLN A 101 11.11 14.29 -2.06
N ARG A 102 10.70 14.09 -0.79
CA ARG A 102 11.13 14.98 0.30
C ARG A 102 12.65 14.96 0.51
N ASP A 103 13.27 13.80 0.40
CA ASP A 103 14.73 13.67 0.52
C ASP A 103 15.45 14.27 -0.71
N TYR A 104 14.92 14.06 -1.89
CA TYR A 104 15.42 14.68 -3.12
C TYR A 104 15.32 16.21 -3.06
N ALA A 105 14.24 16.77 -2.53
CA ALA A 105 14.05 18.21 -2.36
C ALA A 105 15.04 18.83 -1.36
N LYS A 106 15.52 18.05 -0.37
CA LYS A 106 16.59 18.46 0.56
C LYS A 106 17.99 18.43 -0.07
N GLY A 107 18.10 18.06 -1.35
CA GLY A 107 19.38 18.00 -2.05
C GLY A 107 20.01 16.60 -2.12
N ASN A 108 19.40 15.57 -1.52
CA ASN A 108 19.91 14.22 -1.57
C ASN A 108 19.77 13.67 -3.00
N ARG A 109 20.89 13.24 -3.57
CA ARG A 109 20.96 12.67 -4.92
C ARG A 109 21.42 11.23 -4.93
N GLU A 110 21.80 10.69 -3.78
CA GLU A 110 22.18 9.31 -3.60
C GLU A 110 21.30 8.69 -2.50
N LEU A 111 20.41 7.78 -2.91
CA LEU A 111 19.45 7.13 -2.03
C LEU A 111 19.52 5.62 -2.25
N TYR A 112 19.77 4.84 -1.22
CA TYR A 112 19.85 3.37 -1.27
C TYR A 112 20.85 2.83 -2.31
N GLY A 113 21.93 3.58 -2.60
CA GLY A 113 22.92 3.23 -3.62
C GLY A 113 22.58 3.65 -5.05
N TYR A 114 21.38 4.20 -5.29
CA TYR A 114 20.98 4.76 -6.57
C TYR A 114 21.38 6.24 -6.66
N LYS A 115 21.90 6.64 -7.82
CA LYS A 115 22.23 8.04 -8.13
C LYS A 115 21.12 8.66 -8.97
N LEU A 116 20.44 9.64 -8.38
CA LEU A 116 19.38 10.37 -9.07
C LEU A 116 19.96 11.58 -9.82
N PRO A 117 19.55 11.81 -11.07
CA PRO A 117 19.94 12.99 -11.80
C PRO A 117 19.38 14.27 -11.17
N ASN A 118 20.00 15.42 -11.48
CA ASN A 118 19.42 16.72 -11.14
C ASN A 118 18.22 17.04 -12.05
N GLY A 119 17.29 17.86 -11.54
CA GLY A 119 16.18 18.38 -12.34
C GLY A 119 14.94 17.49 -12.38
N LEU A 120 14.91 16.35 -11.69
CA LEU A 120 13.67 15.55 -11.58
C LEU A 120 12.57 16.35 -10.89
N SER A 121 11.40 16.32 -11.47
CA SER A 121 10.19 16.96 -10.98
C SER A 121 9.37 16.03 -10.08
N LEU A 122 8.50 16.60 -9.23
CA LEU A 122 7.53 15.83 -8.46
C LEU A 122 6.70 14.91 -9.39
N ALA A 123 6.47 13.69 -8.98
CA ALA A 123 5.73 12.66 -9.72
C ALA A 123 6.37 12.26 -11.08
N GLU A 124 7.58 12.68 -11.37
CA GLU A 124 8.31 12.24 -12.57
C GLU A 124 8.70 10.77 -12.45
N LYS A 125 8.62 10.05 -13.58
CA LYS A 125 9.07 8.67 -13.65
C LYS A 125 10.58 8.62 -13.43
N LEU A 126 11.03 7.72 -12.54
CA LEU A 126 12.45 7.54 -12.27
C LEU A 126 13.16 6.93 -13.49
N PRO A 127 14.46 7.21 -13.70
CA PRO A 127 15.25 6.60 -14.77
C PRO A 127 15.24 5.06 -14.72
N GLU A 128 15.22 4.51 -13.52
CA GLU A 128 15.07 3.08 -13.24
C GLU A 128 14.17 2.87 -12.03
N VAL A 129 13.55 1.70 -11.95
CA VAL A 129 12.78 1.30 -10.75
C VAL A 129 13.75 1.10 -9.59
N MET A 130 13.44 1.65 -8.44
CA MET A 130 14.29 1.57 -7.25
C MET A 130 13.66 0.68 -6.19
N LEU A 131 14.50 -0.14 -5.56
CA LEU A 131 14.19 -0.85 -4.34
C LEU A 131 14.75 -0.05 -3.15
N THR A 132 13.86 0.37 -2.25
CA THR A 132 14.20 1.20 -1.09
C THR A 132 13.72 0.52 0.20
N PRO A 133 14.44 -0.49 0.68
CA PRO A 133 13.99 -1.30 1.81
C PRO A 133 14.04 -0.52 3.13
N THR A 134 13.15 -0.89 4.04
CA THR A 134 13.16 -0.40 5.41
C THR A 134 13.09 -1.56 6.40
N THR A 135 13.50 -1.32 7.64
CA THR A 135 13.20 -2.23 8.73
C THR A 135 11.68 -2.31 8.91
N LYS A 136 11.21 -3.42 9.47
CA LYS A 136 9.84 -3.53 9.94
C LYS A 136 9.84 -3.47 11.45
N ALA A 137 9.65 -2.28 12.00
CA ALA A 137 9.59 -2.08 13.44
C ALA A 137 8.19 -2.44 13.97
N ASP A 138 8.11 -3.29 15.00
CA ASP A 138 6.85 -3.50 15.72
C ASP A 138 6.49 -2.29 16.61
N VAL A 139 7.48 -1.46 16.96
CA VAL A 139 7.33 -0.21 17.74
C VAL A 139 8.27 0.86 17.14
N GLY A 140 7.74 2.05 16.90
CA GLY A 140 8.50 3.18 16.33
C GLY A 140 8.31 3.34 14.83
N HIS A 141 9.27 3.99 14.17
CA HIS A 141 9.23 4.22 12.73
C HIS A 141 10.17 3.27 11.99
N ASP A 142 9.75 2.86 10.79
CA ASP A 142 10.59 2.09 9.89
C ASP A 142 11.79 2.92 9.45
N MET A 143 12.99 2.34 9.53
CA MET A 143 14.25 3.01 9.20
C MET A 143 14.81 2.48 7.87
N PRO A 144 15.45 3.34 7.05
CA PRO A 144 16.14 2.88 5.86
C PRO A 144 17.09 1.74 6.15
N LEU A 145 17.06 0.70 5.32
CA LEU A 145 17.83 -0.52 5.49
C LEU A 145 18.61 -0.82 4.21
N THR A 146 19.92 -0.99 4.34
CA THR A 146 20.75 -1.46 3.23
C THR A 146 20.84 -2.98 3.23
N LYS A 147 21.16 -3.57 2.07
CA LYS A 147 21.44 -5.00 1.92
C LYS A 147 22.44 -5.49 2.97
N ARG A 148 23.55 -4.76 3.14
CA ARG A 148 24.59 -5.13 4.10
C ARG A 148 24.07 -5.16 5.54
N GLN A 149 23.36 -4.12 5.94
CA GLN A 149 22.76 -4.05 7.28
C GLN A 149 21.78 -5.20 7.53
N ALA A 150 20.95 -5.54 6.55
CA ALA A 150 20.00 -6.64 6.68
C ALA A 150 20.68 -7.99 6.86
N ILE A 151 21.77 -8.24 6.11
CA ILE A 151 22.55 -9.48 6.20
C ILE A 151 23.34 -9.52 7.52
N ASP A 152 24.03 -8.44 7.88
CA ASP A 152 24.84 -8.33 9.10
C ASP A 152 23.95 -8.48 10.36
N ALA A 153 22.69 -8.02 10.30
CA ALA A 153 21.69 -8.22 11.36
C ALA A 153 21.07 -9.62 11.38
N GLY A 154 21.43 -10.50 10.44
CA GLY A 154 20.90 -11.87 10.37
C GLY A 154 19.42 -11.96 9.97
N LEU A 155 18.83 -10.91 9.41
CA LEU A 155 17.44 -10.91 8.97
C LEU A 155 17.23 -11.86 7.80
N LEU A 156 18.21 -11.96 6.90
CA LEU A 156 18.23 -12.88 5.76
C LEU A 156 19.65 -13.13 5.26
N THR A 157 19.80 -14.22 4.53
CA THR A 157 21.08 -14.56 3.88
C THR A 157 21.29 -13.72 2.60
N GLN A 158 22.51 -13.72 2.08
CA GLN A 158 22.81 -13.07 0.80
C GLN A 158 22.02 -13.68 -0.36
N GLU A 159 21.77 -14.99 -0.33
CA GLU A 159 21.02 -15.71 -1.35
C GLU A 159 19.53 -15.37 -1.28
N GLU A 160 18.96 -15.35 -0.07
CA GLU A 160 17.58 -14.90 0.14
C GLU A 160 17.39 -13.46 -0.32
N TRP A 161 18.31 -12.54 0.03
CA TRP A 161 18.27 -11.17 -0.45
C TRP A 161 18.20 -11.10 -1.97
N LYS A 162 19.13 -11.79 -2.67
CA LYS A 162 19.18 -11.79 -4.13
C LYS A 162 17.87 -12.30 -4.73
N THR A 163 17.35 -13.39 -4.19
CA THR A 163 16.08 -13.98 -4.66
C THR A 163 14.92 -13.01 -4.48
N LEU A 164 14.80 -12.34 -3.33
CA LEU A 164 13.71 -11.42 -3.02
C LEU A 164 13.85 -10.10 -3.77
N GLU A 165 15.06 -9.61 -3.98
CA GLU A 165 15.33 -8.44 -4.82
C GLU A 165 14.86 -8.68 -6.25
N GLU A 166 15.27 -9.79 -6.88
CA GLU A 166 14.82 -10.17 -8.23
C GLU A 166 13.29 -10.35 -8.30
N ALA A 167 12.71 -10.99 -7.28
CA ALA A 167 11.26 -11.17 -7.18
C ALA A 167 10.52 -9.83 -7.08
N SER A 168 11.05 -8.88 -6.29
CA SER A 168 10.46 -7.56 -6.12
C SER A 168 10.39 -6.77 -7.42
N PHE A 169 11.45 -6.77 -8.25
CA PHE A 169 11.44 -6.15 -9.57
C PHE A 169 10.44 -6.81 -10.52
N LYS A 170 10.41 -8.15 -10.58
CA LYS A 170 9.46 -8.89 -11.43
C LYS A 170 8.01 -8.64 -11.03
N LEU A 171 7.74 -8.57 -9.72
CA LEU A 171 6.41 -8.24 -9.19
C LEU A 171 6.04 -6.79 -9.52
N TYR A 172 6.97 -5.82 -9.35
CA TYR A 172 6.73 -4.43 -9.72
C TYR A 172 6.33 -4.30 -11.19
N ASP A 173 7.11 -4.88 -12.10
CA ASP A 173 6.84 -4.83 -13.53
C ASP A 173 5.47 -5.42 -13.86
N SER A 174 5.12 -6.54 -13.23
CA SER A 174 3.83 -7.20 -13.44
C SER A 174 2.66 -6.36 -12.93
N TYR A 175 2.76 -5.82 -11.70
CA TYR A 175 1.72 -4.97 -11.13
C TYR A 175 1.55 -3.66 -11.91
N ALA A 176 2.65 -2.98 -12.23
CA ALA A 176 2.64 -1.72 -12.95
C ALA A 176 2.06 -1.89 -14.37
N ARG A 177 2.44 -2.95 -15.09
CA ARG A 177 1.92 -3.25 -16.42
C ARG A 177 0.42 -3.54 -16.39
N ILE A 178 -0.03 -4.44 -15.51
CA ILE A 178 -1.45 -4.81 -15.40
C ILE A 178 -2.30 -3.60 -15.00
N ALA A 179 -1.84 -2.78 -14.05
CA ALA A 179 -2.55 -1.57 -13.66
C ALA A 179 -2.61 -0.54 -14.79
N ASN A 180 -1.51 -0.38 -15.55
CA ASN A 180 -1.48 0.53 -16.69
C ASN A 180 -2.46 0.14 -17.81
N GLU A 181 -2.72 -1.16 -18.02
CA GLU A 181 -3.76 -1.67 -18.92
C GLU A 181 -5.18 -1.29 -18.45
N LYS A 182 -5.32 -0.93 -17.17
CA LYS A 182 -6.56 -0.48 -16.52
C LYS A 182 -6.61 1.03 -16.32
N GLU A 183 -5.79 1.79 -17.01
CA GLU A 183 -5.68 3.25 -16.89
C GLU A 183 -5.31 3.72 -15.47
N ILE A 184 -4.56 2.88 -14.73
CA ILE A 184 -4.07 3.16 -13.38
C ILE A 184 -2.54 3.09 -13.38
N ILE A 185 -1.89 4.08 -12.78
CA ILE A 185 -0.46 4.10 -12.52
C ILE A 185 -0.22 3.69 -11.07
N ILE A 186 0.64 2.69 -10.85
CA ILE A 186 1.16 2.33 -9.52
C ILE A 186 2.59 2.87 -9.41
N PRO A 187 2.79 4.05 -8.79
CA PRO A 187 4.11 4.66 -8.71
C PRO A 187 5.03 3.98 -7.69
N ASP A 188 4.45 3.50 -6.61
CA ASP A 188 5.17 2.77 -5.57
C ASP A 188 4.24 1.86 -4.78
N PHE A 189 4.81 0.86 -4.15
CA PHE A 189 4.12 -0.01 -3.21
C PHE A 189 5.13 -0.74 -2.31
N LYS A 190 4.60 -1.33 -1.25
CA LYS A 190 5.33 -2.13 -0.27
C LYS A 190 5.05 -3.61 -0.47
N LEU A 191 6.09 -4.44 -0.40
CA LEU A 191 6.02 -5.89 -0.34
C LEU A 191 6.57 -6.39 1.01
N GLU A 192 6.05 -7.53 1.44
CA GLU A 192 6.60 -8.31 2.55
C GLU A 192 6.78 -9.75 2.11
N PHE A 193 7.81 -10.39 2.65
CA PHE A 193 8.13 -11.77 2.34
C PHE A 193 8.30 -12.60 3.61
N GLY A 194 8.18 -13.91 3.47
CA GLY A 194 8.37 -14.86 4.54
C GLY A 194 8.92 -16.18 4.04
N ARG A 195 9.42 -17.01 4.99
CA ARG A 195 9.91 -18.36 4.75
C ARG A 195 8.75 -19.35 4.93
N TYR A 196 8.59 -20.24 3.98
CA TYR A 196 7.58 -21.29 4.03
C TYR A 196 8.09 -22.57 3.34
N ASN A 197 8.10 -23.72 4.04
CA ASN A 197 8.52 -25.00 3.49
C ASN A 197 9.86 -24.94 2.74
N LYS A 198 10.91 -24.38 3.37
CA LYS A 198 12.25 -24.18 2.79
C LYS A 198 12.32 -23.25 1.57
N GLY A 199 11.24 -22.53 1.24
CA GLY A 199 11.18 -21.56 0.18
C GLY A 199 10.81 -20.18 0.69
N LEU A 200 10.84 -19.20 -0.22
CA LEU A 200 10.45 -17.82 0.02
C LEU A 200 9.11 -17.54 -0.67
N ILE A 201 8.22 -16.83 0.00
CA ILE A 201 6.90 -16.46 -0.54
C ILE A 201 6.57 -15.01 -0.19
N GLN A 202 5.80 -14.35 -1.05
CA GLN A 202 5.18 -13.06 -0.74
C GLN A 202 4.09 -13.27 0.31
N ILE A 203 4.03 -12.38 1.30
CA ILE A 203 3.06 -12.39 2.38
C ILE A 203 2.40 -11.02 2.53
N ASP A 204 1.57 -10.86 3.55
CA ASP A 204 0.83 -9.65 3.94
C ASP A 204 -0.19 -9.26 2.87
N GLU A 205 0.06 -8.26 2.07
CA GLU A 205 -0.82 -7.86 0.98
C GLU A 205 -0.05 -7.60 -0.33
N ALA A 206 -0.76 -7.71 -1.43
CA ALA A 206 -0.35 -7.18 -2.71
C ALA A 206 -0.72 -5.68 -2.79
N PRO A 207 -0.42 -4.95 -3.88
CA PRO A 207 -0.79 -3.56 -4.01
C PRO A 207 -2.29 -3.32 -3.80
N THR A 208 -2.64 -2.58 -2.75
CA THR A 208 -4.02 -2.19 -2.41
C THR A 208 -4.10 -0.69 -2.17
N HIS A 209 -5.28 -0.18 -1.91
CA HIS A 209 -5.51 1.22 -1.53
C HIS A 209 -4.74 1.66 -0.27
N ASP A 210 -4.22 0.72 0.53
CA ASP A 210 -3.47 0.99 1.76
C ASP A 210 -1.96 0.81 1.61
N SER A 211 -1.50 -0.13 0.76
CA SER A 211 -0.09 -0.51 0.62
C SER A 211 0.59 0.04 -0.62
N ALA A 212 -0.17 0.63 -1.53
CA ALA A 212 0.31 1.22 -2.77
C ALA A 212 -0.25 2.62 -2.97
N ARG A 213 0.46 3.44 -3.75
CA ARG A 213 -0.16 4.57 -4.44
C ARG A 213 -0.76 4.10 -5.74
N MET A 214 -1.90 4.69 -6.09
CA MET A 214 -2.63 4.38 -7.32
C MET A 214 -3.18 5.68 -7.90
N TRP A 215 -2.66 6.08 -9.06
CA TRP A 215 -3.08 7.31 -9.72
C TRP A 215 -3.94 7.02 -10.94
N VAL A 216 -5.00 7.79 -11.14
CA VAL A 216 -5.80 7.74 -12.37
C VAL A 216 -4.97 8.34 -13.50
N LYS A 217 -4.63 7.54 -14.51
CA LYS A 217 -3.69 7.90 -15.58
C LYS A 217 -4.12 9.14 -16.36
N ALA A 218 -5.44 9.32 -16.60
CA ALA A 218 -6.00 10.48 -17.30
C ALA A 218 -5.73 11.81 -16.59
N HIS A 219 -5.49 11.78 -15.27
CA HIS A 219 -5.25 12.98 -14.45
C HIS A 219 -3.79 13.12 -14.01
N TYR A 220 -2.92 12.17 -14.39
CA TYR A 220 -1.51 12.22 -14.04
C TYR A 220 -0.78 13.38 -14.72
N GLN A 221 -0.07 14.18 -13.95
CA GLN A 221 0.73 15.30 -14.42
C GLN A 221 2.07 15.37 -13.67
N VAL A 222 3.17 15.37 -14.43
CA VAL A 222 4.50 15.63 -13.86
C VAL A 222 4.57 17.04 -13.27
N GLY A 223 5.25 17.20 -12.14
CA GLY A 223 5.38 18.47 -11.43
C GLY A 223 4.17 18.82 -10.55
N LYS A 224 3.12 18.01 -10.55
CA LYS A 224 1.91 18.23 -9.75
C LYS A 224 1.73 17.15 -8.69
N ARG A 225 1.02 17.50 -7.62
CA ARG A 225 0.51 16.54 -6.64
C ARG A 225 -0.56 15.67 -7.28
N GLN A 226 -0.62 14.40 -6.87
CA GLN A 226 -1.54 13.42 -7.46
C GLN A 226 -2.70 13.05 -6.54
N GLU A 227 -2.74 13.57 -5.32
CA GLU A 227 -3.72 13.22 -4.29
C GLU A 227 -5.17 13.56 -4.72
N ALA A 228 -5.34 14.56 -5.56
CA ALA A 228 -6.67 14.96 -6.05
C ALA A 228 -7.42 13.82 -6.75
N TRP A 229 -6.70 12.96 -7.47
CA TRP A 229 -7.26 11.90 -8.30
C TRP A 229 -6.69 10.51 -7.99
N CYS A 230 -6.06 10.34 -6.84
CA CYS A 230 -5.57 9.02 -6.43
C CYS A 230 -6.71 8.10 -5.98
N LEU A 231 -6.48 6.80 -6.07
CA LEU A 231 -7.40 5.74 -5.67
C LEU A 231 -7.04 5.14 -4.31
N ASP A 232 -6.00 5.65 -3.68
CA ASP A 232 -5.43 5.18 -2.44
C ASP A 232 -5.70 6.14 -1.28
N LYS A 233 -5.18 5.81 -0.10
CA LYS A 233 -5.39 6.58 1.13
C LYS A 233 -4.74 7.97 1.15
N GLU A 234 -3.92 8.33 0.15
CA GLU A 234 -3.33 9.67 0.09
C GLU A 234 -4.39 10.76 -0.09
N PHE A 235 -5.54 10.44 -0.75
CA PHE A 235 -6.69 11.33 -0.78
C PHE A 235 -7.16 11.70 0.65
N TYR A 236 -7.33 10.72 1.52
CA TYR A 236 -7.72 10.96 2.90
C TYR A 236 -6.63 11.66 3.72
N ARG A 237 -5.37 11.27 3.53
CA ARG A 237 -4.24 11.93 4.19
C ARG A 237 -4.14 13.41 3.84
N GLN A 238 -4.27 13.74 2.56
CA GLN A 238 -4.20 15.13 2.13
C GLN A 238 -5.41 15.91 2.64
N PHE A 239 -6.61 15.33 2.60
CA PHE A 239 -7.80 15.91 3.20
C PHE A 239 -7.59 16.28 4.68
N LEU A 240 -6.96 15.40 5.47
CA LEU A 240 -6.65 15.68 6.87
C LEU A 240 -5.68 16.85 7.02
N ILE A 241 -4.62 16.87 6.22
CA ILE A 241 -3.62 17.96 6.23
C ILE A 241 -4.30 19.30 5.90
N ASP A 242 -5.07 19.34 4.83
CA ASP A 242 -5.76 20.56 4.37
C ASP A 242 -6.88 20.99 5.35
N SER A 243 -7.36 20.07 6.17
CA SER A 243 -8.26 20.34 7.31
C SER A 243 -7.54 20.75 8.59
N GLY A 244 -6.19 20.91 8.57
CA GLY A 244 -5.39 21.40 9.70
C GLY A 244 -4.78 20.31 10.58
N THR A 245 -4.82 19.04 10.20
CA THR A 245 -4.13 17.97 10.94
C THR A 245 -2.62 18.03 10.71
N ASP A 246 -1.83 18.15 11.77
CA ASP A 246 -0.38 18.01 11.70
C ASP A 246 0.02 16.53 11.51
N PRO A 247 0.63 16.15 10.38
CA PRO A 247 1.03 14.78 10.13
C PRO A 247 2.16 14.27 11.05
N ASN A 248 2.92 15.19 11.70
CA ASN A 248 3.99 14.83 12.63
C ASN A 248 3.49 14.67 14.07
N ASN A 249 2.32 15.23 14.38
CA ASN A 249 1.67 15.11 15.68
C ASN A 249 0.15 14.96 15.53
N PRO A 250 -0.32 13.86 14.90
CA PRO A 250 -1.73 13.66 14.65
C PRO A 250 -2.50 13.41 15.95
N PRO A 251 -3.75 13.87 16.05
CA PRO A 251 -4.62 13.49 17.16
C PRO A 251 -4.86 11.97 17.17
N ASN A 252 -4.98 11.39 18.36
CA ASN A 252 -5.25 9.96 18.51
C ASN A 252 -6.49 9.75 19.41
N PRO A 253 -7.62 9.26 18.84
CA PRO A 253 -7.84 8.90 17.43
C PRO A 253 -7.91 10.09 16.48
N LEU A 254 -7.80 9.83 15.15
CA LEU A 254 -8.08 10.84 14.13
C LEU A 254 -9.56 11.25 14.16
N PRO A 255 -9.89 12.49 13.79
CA PRO A 255 -11.24 13.02 13.87
C PRO A 255 -12.23 12.29 12.96
N GLU A 256 -13.51 12.55 13.19
CA GLU A 256 -14.60 12.08 12.33
C GLU A 256 -14.45 12.60 10.90
N ILE A 257 -14.71 11.74 9.94
CA ILE A 257 -14.63 12.05 8.51
C ILE A 257 -15.98 12.57 8.03
N PRO A 258 -16.06 13.76 7.40
CA PRO A 258 -17.31 14.25 6.83
C PRO A 258 -17.93 13.27 5.82
N ARG A 259 -19.26 13.18 5.82
CA ARG A 259 -20.00 12.23 4.96
C ARG A 259 -19.63 12.33 3.48
N LEU A 260 -19.41 13.53 2.99
CA LEU A 260 -19.01 13.76 1.60
C LEU A 260 -17.62 13.12 1.32
N CYS A 261 -16.66 13.29 2.23
CA CYS A 261 -15.33 12.68 2.12
C CYS A 261 -15.43 11.14 2.22
N VAL A 262 -16.26 10.61 3.13
CA VAL A 262 -16.54 9.15 3.21
C VAL A 262 -17.05 8.62 1.87
N ALA A 263 -18.05 9.29 1.26
CA ALA A 263 -18.60 8.88 -0.02
C ALA A 263 -17.53 8.87 -1.14
N GLU A 264 -16.64 9.85 -1.17
CA GLU A 264 -15.56 9.90 -2.16
C GLU A 264 -14.49 8.84 -1.91
N ILE A 265 -14.19 8.50 -0.65
CA ILE A 265 -13.32 7.37 -0.32
C ILE A 265 -13.96 6.07 -0.81
N GLN A 266 -15.26 5.87 -0.58
CA GLN A 266 -15.98 4.66 -1.02
C GLN A 266 -15.95 4.50 -2.55
N LYS A 267 -16.10 5.58 -3.32
CA LYS A 267 -15.94 5.54 -4.79
C LYS A 267 -14.54 5.08 -5.19
N ARG A 268 -13.49 5.55 -4.49
CA ARG A 268 -12.09 5.13 -4.74
C ARG A 268 -11.88 3.65 -4.43
N LEU A 269 -12.48 3.17 -3.35
CA LEU A 269 -12.45 1.74 -2.99
C LEU A 269 -13.14 0.86 -4.05
N ALA A 270 -14.15 1.39 -4.76
CA ALA A 270 -14.81 0.69 -5.86
C ALA A 270 -13.89 0.48 -7.08
N ALA A 271 -12.68 1.09 -7.11
CA ALA A 271 -11.67 0.77 -8.12
C ALA A 271 -11.23 -0.70 -8.10
N VAL A 272 -11.51 -1.47 -7.04
CA VAL A 272 -11.37 -2.93 -7.06
C VAL A 272 -12.11 -3.56 -8.24
N GLU A 273 -13.28 -3.04 -8.62
CA GLU A 273 -14.10 -3.53 -9.71
C GLU A 273 -13.50 -3.26 -11.11
N VAL A 274 -12.61 -2.25 -11.21
CA VAL A 274 -11.82 -2.01 -12.42
C VAL A 274 -10.84 -3.17 -12.65
N PHE A 275 -10.30 -3.75 -11.57
CA PHE A 275 -9.42 -4.90 -11.64
C PHE A 275 -10.19 -6.21 -11.77
N THR A 276 -11.19 -6.45 -10.93
CA THR A 276 -11.89 -7.74 -10.82
C THR A 276 -12.95 -7.95 -11.91
N ASP A 277 -13.68 -6.90 -12.27
CA ASP A 277 -14.88 -6.97 -13.12
C ASP A 277 -14.71 -6.24 -14.46
N ASN A 278 -13.49 -5.75 -14.77
CA ASN A 278 -13.16 -4.98 -15.97
C ASN A 278 -14.02 -3.72 -16.18
N LYS A 279 -14.51 -3.11 -15.09
CA LYS A 279 -15.20 -1.82 -15.21
C LYS A 279 -14.26 -0.71 -15.70
N SER A 280 -14.81 0.27 -16.41
CA SER A 280 -14.04 1.46 -16.76
C SER A 280 -13.75 2.29 -15.51
N ILE A 281 -12.57 2.90 -15.45
CA ILE A 281 -12.20 3.85 -14.39
C ILE A 281 -13.18 5.04 -14.33
N ASP A 282 -13.72 5.48 -15.46
CA ASP A 282 -14.69 6.58 -15.55
C ASP A 282 -16.01 6.25 -14.86
N SER A 283 -16.36 4.96 -14.73
CA SER A 283 -17.57 4.52 -14.04
C SER A 283 -17.58 4.87 -12.54
N LEU A 284 -16.43 5.17 -11.96
CA LEU A 284 -16.29 5.54 -10.55
C LEU A 284 -16.81 6.94 -10.27
N GLN A 285 -16.95 7.81 -11.28
CA GLN A 285 -17.45 9.17 -11.14
C GLN A 285 -16.76 9.93 -10.00
N LEU A 286 -15.43 9.88 -9.99
CA LEU A 286 -14.62 10.50 -8.95
C LEU A 286 -14.76 12.03 -8.99
N ARG A 287 -14.66 12.64 -7.82
CA ARG A 287 -14.47 14.09 -7.68
C ARG A 287 -13.04 14.37 -7.23
N SER A 288 -12.53 15.51 -7.63
CA SER A 288 -11.22 15.96 -7.15
C SER A 288 -11.26 16.25 -5.64
N LEU A 289 -10.11 16.21 -4.99
CA LEU A 289 -9.99 16.61 -3.59
C LEU A 289 -10.40 18.08 -3.41
N GLU A 290 -10.00 18.94 -4.34
CA GLU A 290 -10.31 20.37 -4.35
C GLU A 290 -11.82 20.62 -4.39
N ASP A 291 -12.58 19.86 -5.18
CA ASP A 291 -14.04 20.00 -5.25
C ASP A 291 -14.72 19.59 -3.94
N VAL A 292 -14.21 18.53 -3.31
CA VAL A 292 -14.71 18.05 -2.01
C VAL A 292 -14.44 19.09 -0.92
N GLU A 293 -13.23 19.62 -0.86
CA GLU A 293 -12.81 20.64 0.12
C GLU A 293 -13.58 21.94 -0.06
N LYS A 294 -13.80 22.36 -1.31
CA LYS A 294 -14.59 23.56 -1.61
C LYS A 294 -16.04 23.43 -1.11
N GLU A 295 -16.66 22.27 -1.31
CA GLU A 295 -18.03 22.03 -0.83
C GLU A 295 -18.09 21.96 0.70
N LEU A 296 -17.04 21.45 1.36
CA LEU A 296 -16.93 21.42 2.82
C LEU A 296 -16.44 22.74 3.42
N ALA A 297 -16.19 23.77 2.59
CA ALA A 297 -15.66 25.08 2.99
C ALA A 297 -14.32 25.02 3.74
N ILE A 298 -13.49 24.04 3.43
CA ILE A 298 -12.13 23.89 3.97
C ILE A 298 -11.24 24.96 3.32
N LYS A 299 -10.62 25.79 4.14
CA LYS A 299 -9.66 26.80 3.67
C LYS A 299 -8.26 26.19 3.66
N ARG A 300 -7.59 26.23 2.52
CA ARG A 300 -6.18 25.89 2.38
C ARG A 300 -5.26 26.98 2.92
#